data_b4bd39be4d1eeb90562ab05e1cdb0bfc
#
_entry.id   b4bd39be4d1eeb90562ab05e1cdb0bfc
#
_cell.length_a   1.000
_cell.length_b   1.000
_cell.length_c   1.000
_cell.angle_alpha   90.00
_cell.angle_beta   90.00
_cell.angle_gamma   90.00
#
_symmetry.space_group_name_H-M   'P 1'
#
loop_
_entity.id
_entity.type
_entity.pdbx_description
1 polymer ?
#
loop_
_entity_poly.entity_id
_entity_poly.type
_entity_poly.pdbx_seq_one_letter_code
_entity_poly.pdbx_strand_id
1 'polypeptide(L)'
;MFADAFNYLLYDGRAVIEPENLKEMDSAGIALPFGARDGKESRKGKEEAVQKYRDLLKNAVFMEDGKTAYVLLGIENQTDIHYAMPVKNAIYDALQYGRQVSDTAAKHRADRKKQSETEKKVSGGEYLSGFYREDRLTPVITLVIHFGAKEWDGPLSLHEMMEAKDPEILKYVQDYRIHLIDPSKLTEGELE
;
A
#
# COMPACT_ATOMS: atom_id res chain seq x y z
N MET A 1 -17.39 9.45 4.78
CA MET A 1 -16.88 8.15 5.34
C MET A 1 -15.40 7.89 5.03
N PHE A 2 -14.92 7.80 3.74
CA PHE A 2 -13.50 7.54 3.45
C PHE A 2 -12.59 8.66 3.94
N ALA A 3 -12.83 9.90 3.50
CA ALA A 3 -12.07 11.06 3.90
C ALA A 3 -12.12 11.28 5.43
N ASP A 4 -13.26 11.05 6.05
CA ASP A 4 -13.45 11.24 7.49
C ASP A 4 -12.58 10.31 8.32
N ALA A 5 -12.47 9.03 7.92
CA ALA A 5 -11.62 8.06 8.61
C ALA A 5 -10.14 8.47 8.58
N PHE A 6 -9.65 9.00 7.45
CA PHE A 6 -8.28 9.50 7.36
C PHE A 6 -8.10 10.88 8.01
N ASN A 7 -9.10 11.74 7.96
CA ASN A 7 -9.09 13.00 8.69
C ASN A 7 -9.03 12.75 10.20
N TYR A 8 -9.79 11.76 10.70
CA TYR A 8 -9.72 11.35 12.09
C TYR A 8 -8.30 10.86 12.46
N LEU A 9 -7.75 9.93 11.67
CA LEU A 9 -6.45 9.35 11.95
C LEU A 9 -5.29 10.36 11.90
N LEU A 10 -5.26 11.22 10.87
CA LEU A 10 -4.09 12.05 10.54
C LEU A 10 -4.19 13.48 11.08
N TYR A 11 -5.41 13.96 11.28
CA TYR A 11 -5.67 15.39 11.52
C TYR A 11 -6.62 15.66 12.69
N ASP A 12 -6.80 14.68 13.57
CA ASP A 12 -7.67 14.78 14.75
C ASP A 12 -9.10 15.25 14.38
N GLY A 13 -9.67 14.67 13.32
CA GLY A 13 -11.01 14.98 12.82
C GLY A 13 -11.13 16.27 11.99
N ARG A 14 -10.04 17.05 11.84
CA ARG A 14 -10.09 18.26 11.00
C ARG A 14 -10.26 17.89 9.53
N ALA A 15 -11.18 18.52 8.83
CA ALA A 15 -11.46 18.31 7.41
C ALA A 15 -10.34 18.87 6.52
N VAL A 16 -9.22 18.15 6.43
CA VAL A 16 -8.05 18.48 5.59
C VAL A 16 -8.11 17.70 4.28
N ILE A 17 -8.55 16.44 4.33
CA ILE A 17 -8.78 15.61 3.16
C ILE A 17 -10.21 15.84 2.72
N GLU A 18 -10.36 16.48 1.57
CA GLU A 18 -11.66 16.79 0.96
C GLU A 18 -12.07 15.66 0.03
N PRO A 19 -13.30 15.09 0.15
CA PRO A 19 -13.76 13.98 -0.69
C PRO A 19 -13.66 14.28 -2.19
N GLU A 20 -13.86 15.54 -2.59
CA GLU A 20 -13.83 15.98 -3.98
C GLU A 20 -12.43 15.91 -4.61
N ASN A 21 -11.40 15.97 -3.78
CA ASN A 21 -10.00 15.87 -4.22
C ASN A 21 -9.51 14.43 -4.34
N LEU A 22 -10.27 13.47 -3.80
CA LEU A 22 -9.92 12.06 -3.84
C LEU A 22 -10.32 11.44 -5.17
N LYS A 23 -9.38 10.72 -5.78
CA LYS A 23 -9.59 9.96 -7.02
C LYS A 23 -9.40 8.48 -6.74
N GLU A 24 -10.33 7.68 -7.21
CA GLU A 24 -10.20 6.23 -7.12
C GLU A 24 -9.02 5.75 -7.96
N MET A 25 -8.21 4.88 -7.38
CA MET A 25 -7.09 4.25 -8.06
C MET A 25 -7.51 2.89 -8.60
N ASP A 26 -7.18 2.62 -9.86
CA ASP A 26 -7.41 1.30 -10.45
C ASP A 26 -6.51 0.25 -9.80
N SER A 27 -7.12 -0.66 -9.05
CA SER A 27 -6.44 -1.79 -8.42
C SER A 27 -6.12 -2.93 -9.41
N ALA A 28 -6.73 -2.94 -10.59
CA ALA A 28 -6.56 -4.01 -11.59
C ALA A 28 -5.18 -3.98 -12.27
N GLY A 29 -4.50 -2.84 -12.25
CA GLY A 29 -3.18 -2.64 -12.88
C GLY A 29 -1.98 -3.03 -12.01
N ILE A 30 -2.18 -3.61 -10.83
CA ILE A 30 -1.06 -3.97 -9.95
C ILE A 30 -0.35 -5.19 -10.51
N ALA A 31 0.70 -4.93 -11.32
CA ALA A 31 1.65 -5.93 -11.75
C ALA A 31 2.72 -6.11 -10.66
N LEU A 32 3.15 -7.35 -10.44
CA LEU A 32 4.30 -7.62 -9.57
C LEU A 32 5.52 -6.87 -10.10
N PRO A 33 6.15 -5.95 -9.32
CA PRO A 33 7.13 -5.00 -9.83
C PRO A 33 8.43 -5.64 -10.34
N PHE A 34 8.71 -6.87 -9.98
CA PHE A 34 9.95 -7.59 -10.27
C PHE A 34 9.73 -8.97 -10.89
N GLY A 35 8.78 -9.10 -11.79
CA GLY A 35 8.49 -10.38 -12.42
C GLY A 35 8.50 -10.35 -13.92
N ALA A 36 9.50 -10.97 -14.51
CA ALA A 36 9.64 -11.40 -15.88
C ALA A 36 10.61 -10.59 -16.76
N ARG A 37 11.88 -10.78 -16.51
CA ARG A 37 12.82 -10.93 -17.64
C ARG A 37 12.96 -12.41 -17.90
N ASP A 38 12.48 -12.82 -19.08
CA ASP A 38 12.77 -14.04 -19.81
C ASP A 38 13.39 -15.25 -19.05
N GLY A 39 12.55 -16.05 -18.45
CA GLY A 39 12.87 -17.39 -18.05
C GLY A 39 11.62 -18.24 -18.19
N LYS A 40 11.74 -19.40 -18.82
CA LYS A 40 10.69 -20.38 -19.10
C LYS A 40 10.02 -20.97 -17.84
N GLU A 41 9.68 -20.15 -16.87
CA GLU A 41 8.88 -20.58 -15.73
C GLU A 41 7.41 -20.60 -16.11
N SER A 42 6.77 -21.68 -15.75
CA SER A 42 5.40 -22.03 -16.07
C SER A 42 4.44 -20.84 -15.97
N ARG A 43 3.80 -20.47 -17.08
CA ARG A 43 2.71 -19.46 -17.14
C ARG A 43 1.67 -19.65 -16.04
N LYS A 44 1.40 -20.91 -15.68
CA LYS A 44 0.42 -21.31 -14.68
C LYS A 44 0.75 -20.81 -13.27
N GLY A 45 1.99 -20.91 -12.81
CA GLY A 45 2.39 -20.39 -11.48
C GLY A 45 2.35 -18.86 -11.39
N LYS A 46 2.60 -18.15 -12.51
CA LYS A 46 2.47 -16.68 -12.58
C LYS A 46 1.01 -16.24 -12.53
N GLU A 47 0.12 -16.95 -13.22
CA GLU A 47 -1.32 -16.67 -13.21
C GLU A 47 -1.93 -16.91 -11.82
N GLU A 48 -1.54 -17.99 -11.15
CA GLU A 48 -1.97 -18.28 -9.77
C GLU A 48 -1.50 -17.24 -8.77
N ALA A 49 -0.25 -16.79 -8.86
CA ALA A 49 0.29 -15.74 -8.00
C ALA A 49 -0.46 -14.39 -8.22
N VAL A 50 -0.65 -13.98 -9.47
CA VAL A 50 -1.39 -12.77 -9.82
C VAL A 50 -2.83 -12.85 -9.34
N GLN A 51 -3.48 -14.01 -9.49
CA GLN A 51 -4.85 -14.19 -9.01
C GLN A 51 -4.93 -14.08 -7.48
N LYS A 52 -3.99 -14.69 -6.76
CA LYS A 52 -3.91 -14.61 -5.30
C LYS A 52 -3.76 -13.16 -4.80
N TYR A 53 -2.95 -12.34 -5.48
CA TYR A 53 -2.83 -10.92 -5.17
C TYR A 53 -4.09 -10.13 -5.51
N ARG A 54 -4.77 -10.43 -6.61
CA ARG A 54 -6.06 -9.80 -6.95
C ARG A 54 -7.13 -10.12 -5.93
N ASP A 55 -7.17 -11.36 -5.45
CA ASP A 55 -8.13 -11.78 -4.42
C ASP A 55 -7.85 -11.09 -3.07
N LEU A 56 -6.57 -10.86 -2.76
CA LEU A 56 -6.18 -10.09 -1.60
C LEU A 56 -6.67 -8.63 -1.67
N LEU A 57 -6.63 -8.03 -2.87
CA LEU A 57 -6.96 -6.61 -3.09
C LEU A 57 -8.46 -6.32 -3.20
N LYS A 58 -9.32 -7.32 -3.36
CA LYS A 58 -10.76 -7.16 -3.63
C LYS A 58 -11.52 -6.33 -2.58
N ASN A 59 -11.04 -6.31 -1.33
CA ASN A 59 -11.71 -5.65 -0.22
C ASN A 59 -11.02 -4.35 0.22
N ALA A 60 -10.09 -3.84 -0.60
CA ALA A 60 -9.41 -2.59 -0.33
C ALA A 60 -9.94 -1.48 -1.23
N VAL A 61 -10.17 -0.32 -0.65
CA VAL A 61 -10.48 0.90 -1.40
C VAL A 61 -9.20 1.71 -1.52
N PHE A 62 -8.82 2.04 -2.75
CA PHE A 62 -7.61 2.79 -3.06
C PHE A 62 -8.00 4.15 -3.62
N MET A 63 -7.51 5.23 -2.99
CA MET A 63 -7.74 6.60 -3.45
C MET A 63 -6.46 7.42 -3.34
N GLU A 64 -6.36 8.48 -4.12
CA GLU A 64 -5.24 9.43 -4.08
C GLU A 64 -5.72 10.88 -4.23
N ASP A 65 -5.00 11.81 -3.62
CA ASP A 65 -5.24 13.26 -3.73
C ASP A 65 -4.09 13.99 -4.46
N GLY A 66 -3.22 13.24 -5.13
CA GLY A 66 -2.02 13.76 -5.81
C GLY A 66 -0.83 14.04 -4.87
N LYS A 67 -1.01 13.93 -3.55
CA LYS A 67 0.04 14.07 -2.53
C LYS A 67 0.29 12.78 -1.78
N THR A 68 -0.76 12.01 -1.54
CA THR A 68 -0.76 10.80 -0.74
C THR A 68 -1.69 9.77 -1.36
N ALA A 69 -1.30 8.52 -1.34
CA ALA A 69 -2.16 7.38 -1.67
C ALA A 69 -2.73 6.80 -0.37
N TYR A 70 -4.04 6.65 -0.33
CA TYR A 70 -4.78 6.16 0.82
C TYR A 70 -5.34 4.78 0.53
N VAL A 71 -5.14 3.86 1.44
CA VAL A 71 -5.65 2.49 1.34
C VAL A 71 -6.54 2.21 2.54
N LEU A 72 -7.80 1.93 2.31
CA LEU A 72 -8.74 1.56 3.36
C LEU A 72 -9.01 0.06 3.30
N LEU A 73 -8.66 -0.63 4.35
CA LEU A 73 -8.98 -2.03 4.58
C LEU A 73 -10.14 -2.13 5.56
N GLY A 74 -11.35 -2.30 5.01
CA GLY A 74 -12.52 -2.64 5.82
C GLY A 74 -12.47 -4.12 6.19
N ILE A 75 -12.41 -4.43 7.46
CA ILE A 75 -12.61 -5.78 7.95
C ILE A 75 -14.09 -5.92 8.28
N GLU A 76 -14.88 -6.18 7.24
CA GLU A 76 -16.24 -6.61 7.39
C GLU A 76 -16.24 -8.09 7.75
N ASN A 77 -16.52 -8.39 8.94
CA ASN A 77 -17.27 -9.55 9.44
C ASN A 77 -16.79 -9.99 10.83
N GLN A 78 -17.53 -9.69 11.70
CA GLN A 78 -18.48 -10.41 12.51
C GLN A 78 -17.90 -11.54 13.36
N THR A 79 -16.88 -12.25 12.98
CA THR A 79 -16.41 -13.40 13.75
C THR A 79 -14.92 -13.50 13.93
N ASP A 80 -14.11 -13.09 12.97
CA ASP A 80 -12.70 -13.44 13.04
C ASP A 80 -11.75 -12.27 12.76
N ILE A 81 -10.88 -12.01 13.73
CA ILE A 81 -9.75 -11.08 13.61
C ILE A 81 -8.68 -11.69 12.71
N HIS A 82 -8.16 -10.89 11.80
CA HIS A 82 -7.09 -11.35 10.92
C HIS A 82 -5.72 -11.20 11.59
N TYR A 83 -5.28 -12.25 12.28
CA TYR A 83 -4.04 -12.24 13.08
C TYR A 83 -2.75 -11.98 12.28
N ALA A 84 -2.76 -12.05 10.96
CA ALA A 84 -1.64 -11.67 10.10
C ALA A 84 -1.83 -10.28 9.46
N MET A 85 -2.59 -9.37 10.06
CA MET A 85 -2.90 -8.06 9.51
C MET A 85 -1.66 -7.19 9.26
N PRO A 86 -0.63 -7.13 10.12
CA PRO A 86 0.59 -6.39 9.82
C PRO A 86 1.29 -6.84 8.54
N VAL A 87 1.33 -8.16 8.28
CA VAL A 87 1.89 -8.70 7.03
C VAL A 87 1.03 -8.31 5.83
N LYS A 88 -0.29 -8.41 5.97
CA LYS A 88 -1.24 -8.02 4.93
C LYS A 88 -1.09 -6.54 4.57
N ASN A 89 -1.02 -5.67 5.58
CA ASN A 89 -0.79 -4.23 5.41
C ASN A 89 0.52 -3.94 4.66
N ALA A 90 1.62 -4.57 5.09
CA ALA A 90 2.92 -4.42 4.43
C ALA A 90 2.88 -4.82 2.95
N ILE A 91 2.11 -5.86 2.59
CA ILE A 91 1.93 -6.29 1.20
C ILE A 91 1.18 -5.21 0.39
N TYR A 92 0.11 -4.61 0.94
CA TYR A 92 -0.61 -3.54 0.25
C TYR A 92 0.28 -2.33 -0.02
N ASP A 93 1.02 -1.88 0.98
CA ASP A 93 1.94 -0.75 0.85
C ASP A 93 3.03 -1.05 -0.19
N ALA A 94 3.64 -2.23 -0.12
CA ALA A 94 4.67 -2.66 -1.07
C ALA A 94 4.14 -2.74 -2.52
N LEU A 95 2.92 -3.22 -2.72
CA LEU A 95 2.29 -3.26 -4.04
C LEU A 95 2.04 -1.86 -4.61
N GLN A 96 1.61 -0.91 -3.78
CA GLN A 96 1.42 0.47 -4.20
C GLN A 96 2.74 1.15 -4.57
N TYR A 97 3.79 0.98 -3.77
CA TYR A 97 5.11 1.49 -4.11
C TYR A 97 5.67 0.84 -5.38
N GLY A 98 5.51 -0.48 -5.52
CA GLY A 98 5.92 -1.20 -6.73
C GLY A 98 5.22 -0.71 -7.99
N ARG A 99 3.91 -0.40 -7.90
CA ARG A 99 3.15 0.23 -8.98
C ARG A 99 3.72 1.58 -9.36
N GLN A 100 3.93 2.47 -8.38
CA GLN A 100 4.48 3.81 -8.63
C GLN A 100 5.83 3.75 -9.36
N VAL A 101 6.72 2.83 -8.94
CA VAL A 101 8.01 2.60 -9.63
C VAL A 101 7.79 2.13 -11.07
N SER A 102 6.88 1.20 -11.29
CA SER A 102 6.58 0.65 -12.61
C SER A 102 6.00 1.70 -13.56
N ASP A 103 5.07 2.53 -13.07
CA ASP A 103 4.42 3.59 -13.83
C ASP A 103 5.43 4.69 -14.20
N THR A 104 6.29 5.09 -13.26
CA THR A 104 7.38 6.04 -13.49
C THR A 104 8.35 5.51 -14.53
N ALA A 105 8.76 4.24 -14.42
CA ALA A 105 9.63 3.61 -15.41
C ALA A 105 8.99 3.50 -16.81
N ALA A 106 7.68 3.27 -16.87
CA ALA A 106 6.93 3.26 -18.13
C ALA A 106 6.89 4.66 -18.78
N LYS A 107 6.64 5.70 -17.99
CA LYS A 107 6.72 7.10 -18.40
C LYS A 107 8.07 7.43 -19.02
N HIS A 108 9.15 7.18 -18.27
CA HIS A 108 10.51 7.46 -18.76
C HIS A 108 10.85 6.69 -20.05
N ARG A 109 10.38 5.44 -20.18
CA ARG A 109 10.55 4.68 -21.43
C ARG A 109 9.78 5.30 -22.60
N ALA A 110 8.57 5.78 -22.37
CA ALA A 110 7.77 6.44 -23.40
C ALA A 110 8.40 7.77 -23.84
N ASP A 111 8.90 8.57 -22.89
CA ASP A 111 9.52 9.86 -23.15
C ASP A 111 10.83 9.70 -23.92
N ARG A 112 11.67 8.72 -23.54
CA ARG A 112 12.89 8.40 -24.31
C ARG A 112 12.64 8.03 -25.78
N LYS A 113 11.50 7.39 -26.07
CA LYS A 113 11.14 7.05 -27.46
C LYS A 113 10.72 8.26 -28.28
N LYS A 114 10.34 9.38 -27.65
CA LYS A 114 9.88 10.62 -28.30
C LYS A 114 11.04 11.62 -28.48
N GLN A 115 12.09 11.52 -27.69
CA GLN A 115 13.24 12.43 -27.69
C GLN A 115 14.24 12.06 -28.79
N SER A 116 14.75 13.07 -29.50
CA SER A 116 15.88 12.91 -30.40
C SER A 116 17.19 12.80 -29.60
N GLU A 117 18.25 12.21 -30.20
CA GLU A 117 19.50 11.79 -29.54
C GLU A 117 20.32 12.89 -28.80
N THR A 118 19.84 14.12 -28.73
CA THR A 118 20.55 15.28 -28.17
C THR A 118 20.25 15.59 -26.70
N GLU A 119 19.34 14.91 -26.06
CA GLU A 119 18.90 15.25 -24.70
C GLU A 119 19.35 14.25 -23.64
N LYS A 120 19.71 14.77 -22.48
CA LYS A 120 20.10 14.23 -21.17
C LYS A 120 20.61 12.78 -21.17
N LYS A 121 21.89 12.59 -21.03
CA LYS A 121 22.50 11.26 -20.80
C LYS A 121 21.96 10.66 -19.51
N VAL A 122 21.10 9.64 -19.64
CA VAL A 122 20.62 8.80 -18.55
C VAL A 122 21.77 7.93 -18.06
N SER A 123 22.01 7.87 -16.76
CA SER A 123 23.05 7.00 -16.19
C SER A 123 22.70 5.51 -16.36
N GLY A 124 23.71 4.64 -16.28
CA GLY A 124 23.48 3.18 -16.40
C GLY A 124 22.52 2.65 -15.34
N GLY A 125 22.58 3.17 -14.11
CA GLY A 125 21.68 2.79 -13.03
C GLY A 125 20.22 3.22 -13.26
N GLU A 126 20.01 4.44 -13.72
CA GLU A 126 18.69 4.97 -14.09
C GLU A 126 18.09 4.23 -15.29
N TYR A 127 18.92 3.90 -16.26
CA TYR A 127 18.48 3.11 -17.40
C TYR A 127 18.04 1.70 -16.99
N LEU A 128 18.79 1.07 -16.10
CA LEU A 128 18.52 -0.29 -15.64
C LEU A 128 17.24 -0.36 -14.78
N SER A 129 17.11 0.55 -13.81
CA SER A 129 15.95 0.61 -12.91
C SER A 129 14.71 1.20 -13.59
N GLY A 130 14.91 2.12 -14.54
CA GLY A 130 13.85 2.96 -15.08
C GLY A 130 13.34 4.03 -14.11
N PHE A 131 13.94 4.13 -12.93
CA PHE A 131 13.62 5.10 -11.89
C PHE A 131 14.82 6.02 -11.70
N TYR A 132 14.63 7.31 -11.85
CA TYR A 132 15.71 8.30 -11.89
C TYR A 132 15.99 8.86 -10.50
N ARG A 133 17.15 9.47 -10.34
CA ARG A 133 17.62 10.00 -9.06
C ARG A 133 16.69 11.07 -8.49
N GLU A 134 16.06 11.84 -9.34
CA GLU A 134 15.13 12.90 -8.97
C GLU A 134 13.69 12.40 -8.71
N ASP A 135 13.37 11.19 -9.15
CA ASP A 135 12.04 10.62 -8.95
C ASP A 135 11.73 10.46 -7.45
N ARG A 136 10.48 10.62 -7.11
CA ARG A 136 9.98 10.47 -5.73
C ARG A 136 8.71 9.63 -5.75
N LEU A 137 8.53 8.90 -4.67
CA LEU A 137 7.30 8.13 -4.44
C LEU A 137 6.31 8.96 -3.65
N THR A 138 5.05 8.82 -3.98
CA THR A 138 3.94 9.32 -3.16
C THR A 138 3.80 8.44 -1.92
N PRO A 139 3.73 9.02 -0.71
CA PRO A 139 3.49 8.25 0.50
C PRO A 139 2.23 7.40 0.40
N VAL A 140 2.27 6.19 0.95
CA VAL A 140 1.11 5.30 1.06
C VAL A 140 0.74 5.18 2.53
N ILE A 141 -0.54 5.41 2.84
CA ILE A 141 -1.07 5.28 4.21
C ILE A 141 -2.21 4.27 4.17
N THR A 142 -2.03 3.16 4.86
CA THR A 142 -3.03 2.10 4.97
C THR A 142 -3.72 2.14 6.32
N LEU A 143 -5.03 2.30 6.31
CA LEU A 143 -5.91 2.31 7.47
C LEU A 143 -6.73 1.03 7.53
N VAL A 144 -6.79 0.43 8.70
CA VAL A 144 -7.58 -0.76 9.00
C VAL A 144 -8.76 -0.35 9.88
N ILE A 145 -9.99 -0.63 9.45
CA ILE A 145 -11.19 -0.40 10.26
C ILE A 145 -11.76 -1.76 10.68
N HIS A 146 -11.90 -1.96 11.97
CA HIS A 146 -12.45 -3.17 12.55
C HIS A 146 -13.91 -2.96 12.98
N PHE A 147 -14.86 -3.49 12.22
CA PHE A 147 -16.30 -3.41 12.54
C PHE A 147 -16.82 -4.61 13.35
N GLY A 148 -15.93 -5.46 13.86
CA GLY A 148 -16.32 -6.65 14.61
C GLY A 148 -16.95 -6.33 15.96
N ALA A 149 -17.83 -7.22 16.44
CA ALA A 149 -18.41 -7.13 17.77
C ALA A 149 -17.44 -7.47 18.91
N LYS A 150 -16.31 -8.11 18.58
CA LYS A 150 -15.23 -8.42 19.51
C LYS A 150 -14.16 -7.35 19.44
N GLU A 151 -13.60 -6.99 20.58
CA GLU A 151 -12.40 -6.15 20.60
C GLU A 151 -11.27 -6.76 19.77
N TRP A 152 -10.47 -5.90 19.16
CA TRP A 152 -9.28 -6.35 18.47
C TRP A 152 -8.25 -6.90 19.47
N ASP A 153 -7.92 -8.17 19.34
CA ASP A 153 -6.89 -8.88 20.13
C ASP A 153 -5.71 -9.37 19.28
N GLY A 154 -5.70 -9.01 17.99
CA GLY A 154 -4.62 -9.35 17.08
C GLY A 154 -3.38 -8.43 17.21
N PRO A 155 -2.25 -8.81 16.59
CA PRO A 155 -1.05 -8.01 16.62
C PRO A 155 -1.26 -6.67 15.89
N LEU A 156 -0.67 -5.61 16.44
CA LEU A 156 -0.68 -4.26 15.87
C LEU A 156 0.60 -3.97 15.08
N SER A 157 1.63 -4.80 15.22
CA SER A 157 2.89 -4.64 14.49
C SER A 157 3.48 -5.97 14.04
N LEU A 158 4.36 -5.90 13.05
CA LEU A 158 5.08 -7.07 12.57
C LEU A 158 6.03 -7.63 13.64
N HIS A 159 6.64 -6.77 14.46
CA HIS A 159 7.51 -7.20 15.55
C HIS A 159 6.78 -8.04 16.61
N GLU A 160 5.49 -7.74 16.87
CA GLU A 160 4.68 -8.55 17.79
C GLU A 160 4.51 -10.00 17.30
N MET A 161 4.57 -10.20 15.99
CA MET A 161 4.43 -11.51 15.35
C MET A 161 5.74 -12.30 15.26
N MET A 162 6.90 -11.68 15.57
CA MET A 162 8.18 -12.34 15.43
C MET A 162 8.40 -13.37 16.54
N GLU A 163 9.02 -14.48 16.17
CA GLU A 163 9.47 -15.50 17.14
C GLU A 163 10.62 -14.97 18.00
N ALA A 164 11.61 -14.34 17.36
CA ALA A 164 12.71 -13.69 18.07
C ALA A 164 12.25 -12.40 18.74
N LYS A 165 12.50 -12.28 20.04
CA LYS A 165 12.18 -11.07 20.83
C LYS A 165 13.43 -10.27 21.22
N ASP A 166 14.61 -10.68 20.74
CA ASP A 166 15.86 -9.98 20.99
C ASP A 166 15.86 -8.59 20.31
N PRO A 167 15.95 -7.49 21.09
CA PRO A 167 15.97 -6.14 20.53
C PRO A 167 17.15 -5.90 19.57
N GLU A 168 18.27 -6.60 19.76
CA GLU A 168 19.42 -6.46 18.88
C GLU A 168 19.17 -7.04 17.49
N ILE A 169 18.33 -8.07 17.39
CA ILE A 169 17.87 -8.62 16.13
C ILE A 169 16.78 -7.74 15.53
N LEU A 170 15.78 -7.35 16.33
CA LEU A 170 14.61 -6.62 15.86
C LEU A 170 14.94 -5.23 15.30
N LYS A 171 16.03 -4.58 15.75
CA LYS A 171 16.44 -3.30 15.17
C LYS A 171 16.83 -3.37 13.69
N TYR A 172 17.11 -4.56 13.15
CA TYR A 172 17.40 -4.78 11.73
C TYR A 172 16.18 -5.25 10.94
N VAL A 173 15.07 -5.52 11.60
CA VAL A 173 13.81 -5.95 10.98
C VAL A 173 12.86 -4.75 10.90
N GLN A 174 12.36 -4.45 9.69
CA GLN A 174 11.38 -3.38 9.54
C GLN A 174 10.11 -3.73 10.32
N ASP A 175 9.65 -2.78 11.14
CA ASP A 175 8.38 -2.94 11.85
C ASP A 175 7.25 -2.28 11.04
N TYR A 176 6.30 -3.08 10.61
CA TYR A 176 5.09 -2.61 9.96
C TYR A 176 3.97 -2.55 10.98
N ARG A 177 3.63 -1.34 11.39
CA ARG A 177 2.51 -1.07 12.28
C ARG A 177 1.24 -0.83 11.50
N ILE A 178 0.13 -1.39 11.96
CA ILE A 178 -1.18 -1.08 11.39
C ILE A 178 -1.76 0.17 12.07
N HIS A 179 -2.42 1.00 11.28
CA HIS A 179 -3.28 2.06 11.79
C HIS A 179 -4.69 1.48 11.93
N LEU A 180 -5.06 1.14 13.16
CA LEU A 180 -6.34 0.50 13.46
C LEU A 180 -7.33 1.52 14.02
N ILE A 181 -8.51 1.60 13.41
CA ILE A 181 -9.68 2.23 14.01
C ILE A 181 -10.66 1.11 14.43
N ASP A 182 -11.00 1.11 15.70
CA ASP A 182 -12.04 0.27 16.26
C ASP A 182 -13.21 1.19 16.68
N PRO A 183 -14.28 1.30 15.86
CA PRO A 183 -15.39 2.20 16.14
C PRO A 183 -16.10 1.88 17.47
N SER A 184 -15.97 0.66 17.98
CA SER A 184 -16.56 0.30 19.28
C SER A 184 -15.90 1.01 20.47
N LYS A 185 -14.70 1.53 20.27
CA LYS A 185 -13.93 2.26 21.29
C LYS A 185 -14.03 3.78 21.17
N LEU A 186 -14.69 4.26 20.10
CA LEU A 186 -14.87 5.70 19.89
C LEU A 186 -15.96 6.21 20.83
N THR A 187 -15.71 7.34 21.49
CA THR A 187 -16.70 8.05 22.29
C THR A 187 -17.73 8.76 21.38
N GLU A 188 -18.94 9.03 21.91
CA GLU A 188 -19.99 9.71 21.12
C GLU A 188 -19.52 11.04 20.52
N GLY A 189 -18.59 11.78 21.17
CA GLY A 189 -18.02 13.02 20.66
C GLY A 189 -16.94 12.83 19.56
N GLU A 190 -16.50 11.61 19.30
CA GLU A 190 -15.55 11.26 18.24
C GLU A 190 -16.26 10.70 16.99
N LEU A 191 -17.59 10.50 17.08
CA LEU A 191 -18.44 10.00 16.01
C LEU A 191 -19.22 11.11 15.28
N GLU A 192 -19.21 12.34 15.80
CA GLU A 192 -19.80 13.53 15.17
C GLU A 192 -18.78 14.26 14.26
#